data_33f2c27070e5f61405524c524f753d73
#
_entry.id   33f2c27070e5f61405524c524f753d73
#
_cell.length_a   1.000
_cell.length_b   1.000
_cell.length_c   1.000
_cell.angle_alpha   90.00
_cell.angle_beta   90.00
_cell.angle_gamma   90.00
#
_symmetry.space_group_name_H-M   'P 1'
#
loop_
_entity.id
_entity.type
_entity.pdbx_description
1 polymer ?
#
loop_
_entity_poly.entity_id
_entity_poly.type
_entity_poly.pdbx_seq_one_letter_code
_entity_poly.pdbx_strand_id
1 'polypeptide(L)'
;MTVLLYLLLIGGVLIFMSQASYAYVIAKVNVSTAERRVHCLHHAVHSVCGILTVLAAITLLVGNNQNSAAFICVVACALLLIDAVIYLICSHIMGFAARRDAIKRKWQGEKVFGPDHDREVSEYRVLKEITEKNLLRDTIHFAFFVILVLVA
;
A
#
# COMPACT_ATOMS: atom_id res chain seq x y z
N MET A 1 6.18 -11.57 25.04
CA MET A 1 6.75 -11.78 23.68
C MET A 1 5.83 -12.58 22.76
N THR A 2 5.42 -13.78 23.10
CA THR A 2 4.58 -14.68 22.27
C THR A 2 3.28 -14.02 21.75
N VAL A 3 2.54 -13.32 22.61
CA VAL A 3 1.30 -12.60 22.19
C VAL A 3 1.58 -11.57 21.12
N LEU A 4 2.67 -10.81 21.25
CA LEU A 4 3.06 -9.81 20.27
C LEU A 4 3.39 -10.45 18.91
N LEU A 5 4.06 -11.59 18.89
CA LEU A 5 4.36 -12.32 17.65
C LEU A 5 3.08 -12.84 16.97
N TYR A 6 2.08 -13.29 17.72
CA TYR A 6 0.77 -13.64 17.15
C TYR A 6 0.04 -12.42 16.58
N LEU A 7 0.12 -11.26 17.23
CA LEU A 7 -0.45 -10.02 16.71
C LEU A 7 0.26 -9.58 15.40
N LEU A 8 1.58 -9.73 15.34
CA LEU A 8 2.36 -9.45 14.12
C LEU A 8 2.01 -10.42 13.00
N LEU A 9 1.79 -11.69 13.29
CA LEU A 9 1.36 -12.69 12.32
C LEU A 9 -0.02 -12.34 11.75
N ILE A 10 -1.00 -12.05 12.62
CA ILE A 10 -2.35 -11.64 12.20
C ILE A 10 -2.27 -10.35 11.39
N GLY A 11 -1.51 -9.36 11.86
CA GLY A 11 -1.31 -8.09 11.16
C GLY A 11 -0.71 -8.28 9.77
N GLY A 12 0.31 -9.13 9.62
CA GLY A 12 0.90 -9.46 8.33
C GLY A 12 -0.09 -10.10 7.35
N VAL A 13 -0.94 -11.01 7.84
CA VAL A 13 -2.02 -11.60 7.02
C VAL A 13 -3.03 -10.53 6.60
N LEU A 14 -3.45 -9.65 7.51
CA LEU A 14 -4.38 -8.57 7.20
C LEU A 14 -3.80 -7.58 6.19
N ILE A 15 -2.51 -7.22 6.32
CA ILE A 15 -1.80 -6.39 5.36
C ILE A 15 -1.81 -7.07 3.98
N PHE A 16 -1.40 -8.33 3.91
CA PHE A 16 -1.39 -9.09 2.66
C PHE A 16 -2.77 -9.11 2.00
N MET A 17 -3.81 -9.51 2.71
CA MET A 17 -5.18 -9.61 2.18
C MET A 17 -5.72 -8.25 1.72
N SER A 18 -5.50 -7.21 2.52
CA SER A 18 -5.92 -5.84 2.19
C SER A 18 -5.23 -5.35 0.92
N GLN A 19 -3.91 -5.46 0.82
CA GLN A 19 -3.16 -4.93 -0.31
C GLN A 19 -3.40 -5.72 -1.60
N ALA A 20 -3.51 -7.05 -1.52
CA ALA A 20 -3.89 -7.89 -2.65
C ALA A 20 -5.28 -7.55 -3.19
N SER A 21 -6.24 -7.30 -2.30
CA SER A 21 -7.58 -6.86 -2.67
C SER A 21 -7.57 -5.50 -3.37
N TYR A 22 -6.78 -4.55 -2.88
CA TYR A 22 -6.62 -3.24 -3.53
C TYR A 22 -5.98 -3.36 -4.91
N ALA A 23 -4.91 -4.12 -5.06
CA ALA A 23 -4.27 -4.37 -6.35
C ALA A 23 -5.29 -4.93 -7.36
N TYR A 24 -6.12 -5.88 -6.93
CA TYR A 24 -7.16 -6.47 -7.76
C TYR A 24 -8.24 -5.45 -8.18
N VAL A 25 -8.70 -4.63 -7.24
CA VAL A 25 -9.70 -3.57 -7.54
C VAL A 25 -9.14 -2.55 -8.51
N ILE A 26 -7.91 -2.07 -8.28
CA ILE A 26 -7.26 -1.08 -9.16
C ILE A 26 -7.02 -1.64 -10.56
N ALA A 27 -6.68 -2.93 -10.68
CA ALA A 27 -6.53 -3.56 -11.98
C ALA A 27 -7.79 -3.50 -12.84
N LYS A 28 -8.98 -3.37 -12.22
CA LYS A 28 -10.29 -3.30 -12.90
C LYS A 28 -10.79 -1.87 -13.12
N VAL A 29 -10.21 -0.86 -12.47
CA VAL A 29 -10.66 0.53 -12.60
C VAL A 29 -10.18 1.11 -13.93
N ASN A 30 -11.04 1.93 -14.56
CA ASN A 30 -10.76 2.57 -15.84
C ASN A 30 -9.89 3.83 -15.65
N VAL A 31 -8.62 3.64 -15.40
CA VAL A 31 -7.57 4.66 -15.33
C VAL A 31 -6.51 4.43 -16.39
N SER A 32 -5.62 5.39 -16.61
CA SER A 32 -4.55 5.22 -17.59
C SER A 32 -3.70 3.98 -17.28
N THR A 33 -3.16 3.34 -18.32
CA THR A 33 -2.35 2.13 -18.17
C THR A 33 -1.11 2.37 -17.30
N ALA A 34 -0.49 3.55 -17.40
CA ALA A 34 0.68 3.91 -16.60
C ALA A 34 0.31 4.04 -15.11
N GLU A 35 -0.77 4.75 -14.80
CA GLU A 35 -1.27 4.89 -13.41
C GLU A 35 -1.61 3.54 -12.81
N ARG A 36 -2.34 2.71 -13.56
CA ARG A 36 -2.69 1.36 -13.12
C ARG A 36 -1.46 0.55 -12.76
N ARG A 37 -0.41 0.59 -13.59
CA ARG A 37 0.84 -0.15 -13.33
C ARG A 37 1.53 0.33 -12.06
N VAL A 38 1.65 1.65 -11.86
CA VAL A 38 2.27 2.23 -10.67
C VAL A 38 1.53 1.78 -9.41
N HIS A 39 0.20 1.83 -9.43
CA HIS A 39 -0.60 1.43 -8.27
C HIS A 39 -0.58 -0.06 -8.01
N CYS A 40 -0.73 -0.88 -9.05
CA CYS A 40 -0.66 -2.33 -8.90
C CYS A 40 0.72 -2.74 -8.36
N LEU A 41 1.80 -2.12 -8.82
CA LEU A 41 3.14 -2.38 -8.31
C LEU A 41 3.27 -2.01 -6.84
N HIS A 42 2.84 -0.80 -6.45
CA HIS A 42 2.85 -0.35 -5.07
C HIS A 42 2.11 -1.33 -4.14
N HIS A 43 0.88 -1.68 -4.45
CA HIS A 43 0.12 -2.63 -3.64
C HIS A 43 0.68 -4.05 -3.67
N ALA A 44 1.31 -4.47 -4.77
CA ALA A 44 2.00 -5.76 -4.85
C ALA A 44 3.21 -5.81 -3.91
N VAL A 45 4.03 -4.75 -3.88
CA VAL A 45 5.16 -4.65 -2.94
C VAL A 45 4.69 -4.73 -1.50
N HIS A 46 3.64 -3.97 -1.13
CA HIS A 46 3.07 -4.02 0.22
C HIS A 46 2.49 -5.40 0.56
N SER A 47 1.88 -6.11 -0.40
CA SER A 47 1.44 -7.51 -0.21
C SER A 47 2.60 -8.44 0.10
N VAL A 48 3.70 -8.32 -0.66
CA VAL A 48 4.93 -9.10 -0.41
C VAL A 48 5.48 -8.80 0.97
N CYS A 49 5.51 -7.54 1.40
CA CYS A 49 5.93 -7.15 2.74
C CYS A 49 5.03 -7.76 3.83
N GLY A 50 3.72 -7.87 3.59
CA GLY A 50 2.81 -8.60 4.48
C GLY A 50 3.21 -10.07 4.65
N ILE A 51 3.54 -10.76 3.56
CA ILE A 51 4.03 -12.14 3.59
C ILE A 51 5.37 -12.23 4.36
N LEU A 52 6.31 -11.32 4.11
CA LEU A 52 7.59 -11.28 4.82
C LEU A 52 7.39 -11.07 6.33
N THR A 53 6.42 -10.25 6.74
CA THR A 53 6.04 -10.10 8.15
C THR A 53 5.58 -11.42 8.76
N VAL A 54 4.72 -12.16 8.07
CA VAL A 54 4.26 -13.48 8.51
C VAL A 54 5.43 -14.45 8.65
N LEU A 55 6.31 -14.50 7.65
CA LEU A 55 7.48 -15.38 7.66
C LEU A 55 8.42 -15.04 8.83
N ALA A 56 8.71 -13.77 9.07
CA ALA A 56 9.54 -13.35 10.20
C ALA A 56 8.92 -13.74 11.53
N ALA A 57 7.61 -13.52 11.71
CA ALA A 57 6.91 -13.92 12.93
C ALA A 57 6.93 -15.45 13.15
N ILE A 58 6.72 -16.24 12.09
CA ILE A 58 6.82 -17.71 12.16
C ILE A 58 8.25 -18.15 12.53
N THR A 59 9.26 -17.54 11.91
CA THR A 59 10.67 -17.85 12.18
C THR A 59 11.02 -17.63 13.65
N LEU A 60 10.48 -16.58 14.27
CA LEU A 60 10.66 -16.32 15.70
C LEU A 60 9.84 -17.28 16.58
N LEU A 61 8.60 -17.61 16.20
CA LEU A 61 7.71 -18.47 17.00
C LEU A 61 8.17 -19.93 17.01
N VAL A 62 8.62 -20.44 15.85
CA VAL A 62 8.94 -21.87 15.69
C VAL A 62 10.42 -22.15 15.87
N GLY A 63 11.26 -21.32 15.30
CA GLY A 63 12.71 -21.58 15.22
C GLY A 63 13.55 -20.77 16.22
N ASN A 64 12.97 -19.79 16.90
CA ASN A 64 13.70 -18.80 17.71
C ASN A 64 14.97 -18.26 17.03
N ASN A 65 14.92 -18.15 15.69
CA ASN A 65 16.05 -17.74 14.87
C ASN A 65 15.99 -16.22 14.61
N GLN A 66 16.52 -15.46 15.56
CA GLN A 66 16.52 -14.00 15.51
C GLN A 66 17.26 -13.44 14.28
N ASN A 67 18.38 -14.05 13.90
CA ASN A 67 19.17 -13.56 12.75
C ASN A 67 18.39 -13.67 11.44
N SER A 68 17.71 -14.79 11.21
CA SER A 68 16.89 -14.97 10.01
C SER A 68 15.67 -14.06 10.00
N ALA A 69 15.00 -13.88 11.13
CA ALA A 69 13.88 -12.95 11.26
C ALA A 69 14.34 -11.50 11.04
N ALA A 70 15.46 -11.09 11.64
CA ALA A 70 16.02 -9.75 11.43
C ALA A 70 16.37 -9.51 9.96
N PHE A 71 16.98 -10.47 9.28
CA PHE A 71 17.28 -10.37 7.85
C PHE A 71 16.01 -10.18 7.01
N ILE A 72 14.96 -10.97 7.27
CA ILE A 72 13.65 -10.80 6.57
C ILE A 72 13.08 -9.41 6.80
N CYS A 73 13.15 -8.89 8.04
CA CYS A 73 12.68 -7.55 8.36
C CYS A 73 13.46 -6.45 7.63
N VAL A 74 14.80 -6.57 7.56
CA VAL A 74 15.64 -5.62 6.82
C VAL A 74 15.28 -5.61 5.33
N VAL A 75 15.08 -6.77 4.73
CA VAL A 75 14.65 -6.88 3.32
C VAL A 75 13.29 -6.21 3.13
N ALA A 76 12.32 -6.46 3.99
CA ALA A 76 11.00 -5.86 3.91
C ALA A 76 11.06 -4.32 4.08
N CYS A 77 11.84 -3.81 5.03
CA CYS A 77 12.05 -2.37 5.20
C CYS A 77 12.68 -1.73 3.96
N ALA A 78 13.68 -2.37 3.38
CA ALA A 78 14.34 -1.88 2.17
C ALA A 78 13.35 -1.82 0.98
N LEU A 79 12.52 -2.85 0.80
CA LEU A 79 11.50 -2.88 -0.23
C LEU A 79 10.48 -1.76 -0.05
N LEU A 80 9.97 -1.54 1.16
CA LEU A 80 9.03 -0.47 1.46
C LEU A 80 9.62 0.92 1.21
N LEU A 81 10.90 1.12 1.57
CA LEU A 81 11.57 2.40 1.39
C LEU A 81 11.78 2.71 -0.10
N ILE A 82 12.23 1.73 -0.87
CA ILE A 82 12.40 1.84 -2.32
C ILE A 82 11.05 2.12 -2.99
N ASP A 83 10.01 1.37 -2.62
CA ASP A 83 8.67 1.56 -3.15
C ASP A 83 8.13 2.96 -2.83
N ALA A 84 8.24 3.42 -1.58
CA ALA A 84 7.79 4.75 -1.17
C ALA A 84 8.46 5.87 -1.99
N VAL A 85 9.77 5.77 -2.25
CA VAL A 85 10.52 6.74 -3.06
C VAL A 85 10.05 6.71 -4.51
N ILE A 86 9.96 5.52 -5.11
CA ILE A 86 9.51 5.36 -6.50
C ILE A 86 8.07 5.87 -6.65
N TYR A 87 7.20 5.49 -5.71
CA TYR A 87 5.80 5.88 -5.73
C TYR A 87 5.62 7.40 -5.59
N LEU A 88 6.37 8.05 -4.70
CA LEU A 88 6.36 9.50 -4.51
C LEU A 88 6.79 10.22 -5.80
N ILE A 89 7.87 9.78 -6.42
CA ILE A 89 8.38 10.35 -7.68
C ILE A 89 7.34 10.17 -8.79
N CYS A 90 6.82 8.96 -8.98
CA CYS A 90 5.82 8.68 -10.00
C CYS A 90 4.54 9.49 -9.79
N SER A 91 4.04 9.58 -8.56
CA SER A 91 2.82 10.34 -8.25
C SER A 91 2.98 11.83 -8.51
N HIS A 92 4.18 12.37 -8.25
CA HIS A 92 4.50 13.77 -8.54
C HIS A 92 4.59 14.03 -10.05
N ILE A 93 5.34 13.21 -10.79
CA ILE A 93 5.48 13.34 -12.24
C ILE A 93 4.14 13.20 -12.96
N MET A 94 3.30 12.25 -12.53
CA MET A 94 1.98 12.00 -13.11
C MET A 94 0.91 13.01 -12.66
N GLY A 95 1.22 13.89 -11.71
CA GLY A 95 0.34 14.95 -11.25
C GLY A 95 -0.97 14.46 -10.62
N PHE A 96 -0.97 13.34 -9.90
CA PHE A 96 -2.18 12.73 -9.34
C PHE A 96 -2.99 13.67 -8.45
N ALA A 97 -2.33 14.44 -7.58
CA ALA A 97 -3.00 15.40 -6.71
C ALA A 97 -3.65 16.54 -7.53
N ALA A 98 -2.95 17.07 -8.52
CA ALA A 98 -3.48 18.13 -9.38
C ALA A 98 -4.70 17.66 -10.19
N ARG A 99 -4.67 16.43 -10.71
CA ARG A 99 -5.81 15.83 -11.42
C ARG A 99 -7.01 15.58 -10.50
N ARG A 100 -6.79 15.04 -9.30
CA ARG A 100 -7.83 14.88 -8.28
C ARG A 100 -8.52 16.20 -7.99
N ASP A 101 -7.75 17.25 -7.76
CA ASP A 101 -8.27 18.57 -7.41
C ASP A 101 -8.96 19.25 -8.60
N ALA A 102 -8.54 18.96 -9.84
CA ALA A 102 -9.22 19.40 -11.05
C ALA A 102 -10.60 18.76 -11.19
N ILE A 103 -10.72 17.45 -11.00
CA ILE A 103 -12.00 16.74 -11.01
C ILE A 103 -12.93 17.29 -9.91
N LYS A 104 -12.42 17.49 -8.70
CA LYS A 104 -13.17 18.04 -7.59
C LYS A 104 -13.73 19.45 -7.89
N ARG A 105 -12.91 20.33 -8.48
CA ARG A 105 -13.34 21.68 -8.87
C ARG A 105 -14.42 21.66 -9.94
N LYS A 106 -14.29 20.76 -10.93
CA LYS A 106 -15.32 20.58 -11.97
C LYS A 106 -16.66 20.21 -11.34
N TRP A 107 -16.69 19.28 -10.39
CA TRP A 107 -17.94 18.88 -9.72
C TRP A 107 -18.56 19.96 -8.84
N GLN A 108 -17.75 20.91 -8.34
CA GLN A 108 -18.29 22.05 -7.58
C GLN A 108 -18.96 23.11 -8.47
N GLY A 109 -18.58 23.17 -9.74
CA GLY A 109 -19.09 24.16 -10.71
C GLY A 109 -20.20 23.65 -11.61
N GLU A 110 -20.33 22.35 -11.81
CA GLU A 110 -21.25 21.77 -12.79
C GLU A 110 -22.00 20.55 -12.22
N LYS A 111 -23.30 20.45 -12.52
CA LYS A 111 -24.08 19.21 -12.32
C LYS A 111 -23.75 18.26 -13.47
N VAL A 112 -22.80 17.38 -13.27
CA VAL A 112 -22.38 16.41 -14.28
C VAL A 112 -23.16 15.12 -14.09
N PHE A 113 -23.89 14.68 -15.11
CA PHE A 113 -24.60 13.39 -15.15
C PHE A 113 -24.23 12.67 -16.45
N GLY A 114 -24.11 11.35 -16.39
CA GLY A 114 -23.89 10.53 -17.57
C GLY A 114 -22.64 9.60 -17.46
N PRO A 115 -22.33 8.82 -18.50
CA PRO A 115 -21.24 7.84 -18.48
C PRO A 115 -19.86 8.43 -18.23
N ASP A 116 -19.62 9.67 -18.63
CA ASP A 116 -18.38 10.39 -18.32
C ASP A 116 -18.26 10.71 -16.83
N HIS A 117 -19.39 10.98 -16.15
CA HIS A 117 -19.41 11.19 -14.71
C HIS A 117 -19.00 9.93 -13.95
N ASP A 118 -19.51 8.76 -14.31
CA ASP A 118 -19.16 7.50 -13.65
C ASP A 118 -17.66 7.17 -13.80
N ARG A 119 -17.09 7.49 -14.95
CA ARG A 119 -15.66 7.37 -15.18
C ARG A 119 -14.87 8.34 -14.31
N GLU A 120 -15.27 9.62 -14.23
CA GLU A 120 -14.62 10.63 -13.38
C GLU A 120 -14.74 10.28 -11.89
N VAL A 121 -15.89 9.75 -11.44
CA VAL A 121 -16.06 9.27 -10.05
C VAL A 121 -15.09 8.14 -9.74
N SER A 122 -14.94 7.19 -10.66
CA SER A 122 -14.00 6.08 -10.49
C SER A 122 -12.55 6.57 -10.45
N GLU A 123 -12.16 7.48 -11.34
CA GLU A 123 -10.85 8.10 -11.38
C GLU A 123 -10.59 8.92 -10.10
N TYR A 124 -11.51 9.77 -9.68
CA TYR A 124 -11.38 10.55 -8.45
C TYR A 124 -11.20 9.66 -7.21
N ARG A 125 -11.97 8.58 -7.12
CA ARG A 125 -11.85 7.63 -6.00
C ARG A 125 -10.46 7.04 -5.92
N VAL A 126 -9.91 6.61 -7.04
CA VAL A 126 -8.55 6.08 -7.11
C VAL A 126 -7.54 7.15 -6.72
N LEU A 127 -7.62 8.35 -7.32
CA LEU A 127 -6.69 9.46 -7.03
C LEU A 127 -6.76 9.90 -5.55
N LYS A 128 -7.96 9.90 -4.96
CA LYS A 128 -8.15 10.21 -3.54
C LYS A 128 -7.52 9.14 -2.64
N GLU A 129 -7.74 7.87 -2.95
CA GLU A 129 -7.12 6.75 -2.21
C GLU A 129 -5.61 6.89 -2.19
N ILE A 130 -5.02 7.16 -3.35
CA ILE A 130 -3.59 7.33 -3.55
C ILE A 130 -3.01 8.50 -2.77
N THR A 131 -3.62 9.67 -2.88
CA THR A 131 -3.04 10.92 -2.39
C THR A 131 -3.33 11.19 -0.92
N GLU A 132 -4.38 10.58 -0.35
CA GLU A 132 -4.81 10.86 1.02
C GLU A 132 -4.64 9.66 1.96
N LYS A 133 -4.94 8.45 1.48
CA LYS A 133 -4.99 7.28 2.36
C LYS A 133 -3.71 6.45 2.35
N ASN A 134 -2.96 6.45 1.26
CA ASN A 134 -1.74 5.64 1.19
C ASN A 134 -0.71 6.10 2.22
N LEU A 135 -0.48 7.39 2.37
CA LEU A 135 0.49 7.89 3.33
C LEU A 135 0.23 7.39 4.76
N LEU A 136 -1.02 7.42 5.20
CA LEU A 136 -1.40 6.89 6.52
C LEU A 136 -1.17 5.38 6.60
N ARG A 137 -1.56 4.64 5.58
CA ARG A 137 -1.39 3.19 5.50
C ARG A 137 0.08 2.81 5.51
N ASP A 138 0.89 3.47 4.69
CA ASP A 138 2.33 3.23 4.61
C ASP A 138 3.02 3.53 5.93
N THR A 139 2.61 4.60 6.62
CA THR A 139 3.10 4.93 7.96
C THR A 139 2.75 3.82 8.97
N ILE A 140 1.54 3.29 8.94
CA ILE A 140 1.13 2.17 9.81
C ILE A 140 1.95 0.92 9.51
N HIS A 141 2.14 0.58 8.23
CA HIS A 141 2.96 -0.56 7.83
C HIS A 141 4.41 -0.39 8.27
N PHE A 142 4.99 0.78 8.08
CA PHE A 142 6.34 1.08 8.51
C PHE A 142 6.49 0.96 10.04
N ALA A 143 5.56 1.52 10.81
CA ALA A 143 5.54 1.38 12.27
C ALA A 143 5.47 -0.09 12.70
N PHE A 144 4.67 -0.90 12.01
CA PHE A 144 4.55 -2.34 12.24
C PHE A 144 5.89 -3.06 12.04
N PHE A 145 6.62 -2.71 10.96
CA PHE A 145 7.95 -3.28 10.71
C PHE A 145 9.00 -2.83 11.72
N VAL A 146 8.97 -1.57 12.15
CA VAL A 146 9.86 -1.08 13.21
C VAL A 146 9.65 -1.88 14.50
N ILE A 147 8.40 -2.12 14.88
CA ILE A 147 8.08 -2.96 16.04
C ILE A 147 8.62 -4.38 15.85
N LEU A 148 8.46 -4.96 14.67
CA LEU A 148 8.96 -6.29 14.37
C LEU A 148 10.49 -6.37 14.47
N VAL A 149 11.20 -5.38 13.94
CA VAL A 149 12.68 -5.29 14.05
C VAL A 149 13.14 -5.18 15.50
N LEU A 150 12.41 -4.41 16.33
CA LEU A 150 12.75 -4.26 17.77
C LEU A 150 12.49 -5.54 18.58
N VAL A 151 11.64 -6.42 18.09
CA VAL A 151 11.28 -7.71 18.74
C VAL A 151 12.14 -8.88 18.22
N ALA A 152 12.63 -8.77 16.99
CA ALA A 152 13.53 -9.76 16.38
C ALA A 152 14.94 -9.65 16.94
#